data_098b68e42158a8d371122d64cfc9ce85
#
_entry.id   098b68e42158a8d371122d64cfc9ce85
#
_cell.length_a   1.000
_cell.length_b   1.000
_cell.length_c   1.000
_cell.angle_alpha   90.00
_cell.angle_beta   90.00
_cell.angle_gamma   90.00
#
_symmetry.space_group_name_H-M   'P 1'
#
loop_
_entity.id
_entity.type
_entity.pdbx_description
1 polymer ?
#
loop_
_entity_poly.entity_id
_entity_poly.type
_entity_poly.pdbx_seq_one_letter_code
_entity_poly.pdbx_strand_id
1 'polypeptide(L)'
;MSSSSEITKKALQTMSTFQNLGELLEDIKNKKTTNTASESMPAEVPVSDRGVNSRLEFLSGKTKREFQFLTGHKHFSDLSQLEGNIENYIGMSMIPTGIIGPLCILGSAAKGEFYVPLATTEGSLIASYHRGAKACFLAGGATSICLIEGVQRSPLFKFDNLGNLGTFLVWILGQIEQFENIAEATSRYAKLTDVKSNIEGNHLILTFEYHTGDASGQNMVTICTNAICQYIIQHAPVQPQFWFIEGNYSGDKKATSQAFANVRGKKVTAEVTLSKTIINEVLKTTPEAMAEYWRSSTIGTIQSGSIGAQGHYANGLTALFIATGQDVACISEASVGITRMELTGDGDLYASVTLPNLIVGTVGGGTSLPTQKECLELMDCHGEGKARKFAEICGAVVLAGEISIAAALSAGQFSSAHQKFGRKK
;
A
#
# COMPACT_ATOMS: atom_id res chain seq x y z
N MET A 1 17.02 16.42 -13.61
CA MET A 1 15.55 16.59 -13.53
C MET A 1 14.92 15.51 -14.41
N SER A 2 14.19 14.58 -13.82
CA SER A 2 13.50 13.60 -14.65
C SER A 2 12.39 14.29 -15.43
N SER A 3 12.41 14.13 -16.77
CA SER A 3 11.35 14.67 -17.62
C SER A 3 10.08 13.83 -17.45
N SER A 4 8.92 14.40 -17.79
CA SER A 4 7.64 13.65 -17.79
C SER A 4 7.73 12.36 -18.61
N SER A 5 8.55 12.34 -19.66
CA SER A 5 8.81 11.15 -20.49
C SER A 5 9.60 10.06 -19.75
N GLU A 6 10.49 10.42 -18.82
CA GLU A 6 11.25 9.44 -18.01
C GLU A 6 10.36 8.78 -16.96
N ILE A 7 9.46 9.52 -16.33
CA ILE A 7 8.46 8.96 -15.41
C ILE A 7 7.60 7.93 -16.15
N THR A 8 7.14 8.27 -17.36
CA THR A 8 6.35 7.35 -18.18
C THR A 8 7.15 6.10 -18.57
N LYS A 9 8.43 6.25 -18.96
CA LYS A 9 9.31 5.11 -19.27
C LYS A 9 9.52 4.22 -18.04
N LYS A 10 9.77 4.80 -16.87
CA LYS A 10 9.88 4.05 -15.60
C LYS A 10 8.60 3.26 -15.30
N ALA A 11 7.42 3.87 -15.46
CA ALA A 11 6.14 3.18 -15.26
C ALA A 11 5.98 1.98 -16.22
N LEU A 12 6.27 2.15 -17.51
CA LEU A 12 6.21 1.07 -18.50
C LEU A 12 7.21 -0.06 -18.18
N GLN A 13 8.43 0.28 -17.77
CA GLN A 13 9.41 -0.70 -17.30
C GLN A 13 8.94 -1.47 -16.09
N THR A 14 8.34 -0.79 -15.11
CA THR A 14 7.78 -1.41 -13.91
C THR A 14 6.68 -2.41 -14.26
N MET A 15 5.75 -2.04 -15.15
CA MET A 15 4.66 -2.90 -15.60
C MET A 15 5.16 -4.14 -16.36
N SER A 16 6.26 -4.02 -17.13
CA SER A 16 6.81 -5.12 -17.94
C SER A 16 7.82 -6.01 -17.20
N THR A 17 8.07 -5.78 -15.92
CA THR A 17 9.11 -6.53 -15.18
C THR A 17 8.78 -8.02 -15.02
N PHE A 18 7.51 -8.37 -14.83
CA PHE A 18 7.07 -9.74 -14.53
C PHE A 18 6.34 -10.43 -15.68
N GLN A 19 5.85 -9.67 -16.66
CA GLN A 19 5.12 -10.17 -17.82
C GLN A 19 5.35 -9.24 -19.00
N ASN A 20 5.30 -9.78 -20.23
CA ASN A 20 5.31 -8.96 -21.43
C ASN A 20 4.15 -7.96 -21.40
N LEU A 21 4.44 -6.68 -21.65
CA LEU A 21 3.42 -5.62 -21.56
C LEU A 21 2.23 -5.88 -22.51
N GLY A 22 2.49 -6.42 -23.71
CA GLY A 22 1.43 -6.77 -24.66
C GLY A 22 0.51 -7.86 -24.13
N GLU A 23 1.05 -8.92 -23.52
CA GLU A 23 0.28 -10.00 -22.92
C GLU A 23 -0.54 -9.50 -21.73
N LEU A 24 0.05 -8.66 -20.86
CA LEU A 24 -0.67 -8.05 -19.73
C LEU A 24 -1.86 -7.22 -20.21
N LEU A 25 -1.67 -6.39 -21.23
CA LEU A 25 -2.73 -5.56 -21.80
C LEU A 25 -3.84 -6.39 -22.43
N GLU A 26 -3.50 -7.49 -23.10
CA GLU A 26 -4.49 -8.42 -23.67
C GLU A 26 -5.26 -9.17 -22.57
N ASP A 27 -4.59 -9.63 -21.52
CA ASP A 27 -5.25 -10.27 -20.36
C ASP A 27 -6.27 -9.32 -19.71
N ILE A 28 -5.91 -8.04 -19.54
CA ILE A 28 -6.80 -7.02 -18.96
C ILE A 28 -8.00 -6.74 -19.87
N LYS A 29 -7.78 -6.60 -21.20
CA LYS A 29 -8.86 -6.34 -22.17
C LYS A 29 -9.83 -7.51 -22.32
N ASN A 30 -9.32 -8.73 -22.27
CA ASN A 30 -10.09 -9.96 -22.49
C ASN A 30 -10.64 -10.57 -21.21
N LYS A 31 -10.64 -9.83 -20.11
CA LYS A 31 -11.17 -10.23 -18.82
C LYS A 31 -12.63 -10.70 -18.95
N LYS A 32 -12.91 -11.92 -18.49
CA LYS A 32 -14.25 -12.51 -18.50
C LYS A 32 -14.85 -12.55 -17.10
N THR A 33 -16.11 -12.21 -16.99
CA THR A 33 -16.89 -12.45 -15.75
C THR A 33 -16.92 -13.93 -15.43
N THR A 34 -16.67 -14.27 -14.16
CA THR A 34 -16.68 -15.66 -13.70
C THR A 34 -18.05 -15.99 -13.13
N ASN A 35 -18.83 -16.77 -13.85
CA ASN A 35 -20.14 -17.26 -13.38
C ASN A 35 -20.04 -18.48 -12.46
N THR A 36 -18.88 -19.06 -12.27
CA THR A 36 -18.67 -20.22 -11.40
C THR A 36 -18.42 -19.74 -9.98
N ALA A 37 -19.30 -20.14 -9.06
CA ALA A 37 -19.00 -20.03 -7.64
C ALA A 37 -17.71 -20.83 -7.38
N SER A 38 -16.60 -20.13 -7.08
CA SER A 38 -15.45 -20.81 -6.49
C SER A 38 -15.92 -21.45 -5.17
N GLU A 39 -15.26 -22.52 -4.74
CA GLU A 39 -15.44 -22.98 -3.37
C GLU A 39 -15.27 -21.80 -2.43
N SER A 40 -16.36 -21.32 -1.86
CA SER A 40 -16.32 -20.19 -0.95
C SER A 40 -15.73 -20.62 0.39
N MET A 41 -14.84 -19.82 0.92
CA MET A 41 -14.37 -19.98 2.29
C MET A 41 -15.58 -20.05 3.25
N PRO A 42 -15.56 -20.89 4.31
CA PRO A 42 -16.63 -20.96 5.30
C PRO A 42 -16.78 -19.65 6.10
N ALA A 43 -17.29 -18.60 5.46
CA ALA A 43 -17.37 -17.24 6.02
C ALA A 43 -18.53 -17.06 7.00
N GLU A 44 -19.63 -17.79 6.81
CA GLU A 44 -20.84 -17.67 7.63
C GLU A 44 -20.79 -18.47 8.94
N VAL A 45 -19.74 -19.28 9.13
CA VAL A 45 -19.58 -20.07 10.35
C VAL A 45 -19.18 -19.16 11.51
N PRO A 46 -19.85 -19.25 12.68
CA PRO A 46 -19.55 -18.44 13.85
C PRO A 46 -18.08 -18.52 14.29
N VAL A 47 -17.63 -17.54 15.08
CA VAL A 47 -16.34 -17.60 15.78
C VAL A 47 -16.44 -18.64 16.88
N SER A 48 -16.01 -19.85 16.58
CA SER A 48 -15.98 -21.03 17.45
C SER A 48 -14.85 -21.93 16.99
N ASP A 49 -14.40 -22.85 17.83
CA ASP A 49 -13.33 -23.81 17.49
C ASP A 49 -13.64 -24.55 16.17
N ARG A 50 -14.85 -25.02 16.01
CA ARG A 50 -15.30 -25.67 14.76
C ARG A 50 -15.19 -24.73 13.56
N GLY A 51 -15.62 -23.48 13.72
CA GLY A 51 -15.56 -22.49 12.64
C GLY A 51 -14.14 -22.09 12.28
N VAL A 52 -13.26 -21.95 13.28
CA VAL A 52 -11.84 -21.68 13.08
C VAL A 52 -11.18 -22.84 12.36
N ASN A 53 -11.35 -24.08 12.83
CA ASN A 53 -10.77 -25.29 12.23
C ASN A 53 -11.23 -25.47 10.77
N SER A 54 -12.53 -25.29 10.48
CA SER A 54 -13.05 -25.38 9.11
C SER A 54 -12.40 -24.37 8.16
N ARG A 55 -12.14 -23.13 8.60
CA ARG A 55 -11.44 -22.13 7.79
C ARG A 55 -9.96 -22.46 7.61
N LEU A 56 -9.30 -22.95 8.66
CA LEU A 56 -7.89 -23.35 8.60
C LEU A 56 -7.67 -24.55 7.67
N GLU A 57 -8.53 -25.57 7.74
CA GLU A 57 -8.52 -26.72 6.82
C GLU A 57 -8.69 -26.28 5.38
N PHE A 58 -9.67 -25.39 5.12
CA PHE A 58 -9.89 -24.82 3.79
C PHE A 58 -8.66 -24.09 3.29
N LEU A 59 -8.08 -23.19 4.11
CA LEU A 59 -6.89 -22.40 3.74
C LEU A 59 -5.67 -23.29 3.51
N SER A 60 -5.42 -24.26 4.39
CA SER A 60 -4.32 -25.22 4.25
C SER A 60 -4.47 -26.05 2.96
N GLY A 61 -5.73 -26.45 2.64
CA GLY A 61 -6.05 -27.15 1.39
C GLY A 61 -5.72 -26.31 0.14
N LYS A 62 -6.04 -25.02 0.16
CA LYS A 62 -5.82 -24.09 -0.96
C LYS A 62 -4.36 -23.63 -1.10
N THR A 63 -3.71 -23.32 0.02
CA THR A 63 -2.37 -22.72 0.02
C THR A 63 -1.24 -23.71 0.27
N LYS A 64 -1.55 -24.92 0.71
CA LYS A 64 -0.60 -25.97 1.12
C LYS A 64 0.32 -25.49 2.28
N ARG A 65 -0.20 -24.63 3.17
CA ARG A 65 0.53 -24.07 4.32
C ARG A 65 -0.17 -24.41 5.63
N GLU A 66 0.61 -24.48 6.68
CA GLU A 66 0.16 -24.63 8.06
C GLU A 66 0.35 -23.30 8.80
N PHE A 67 -0.55 -23.00 9.74
CA PHE A 67 -0.58 -21.75 10.51
C PHE A 67 -0.36 -22.07 11.99
N GLN A 68 0.88 -22.30 12.40
CA GLN A 68 1.21 -22.78 13.74
C GLN A 68 1.29 -21.66 14.77
N PHE A 69 1.84 -20.50 14.39
CA PHE A 69 1.95 -19.34 15.28
C PHE A 69 0.63 -18.56 15.33
N LEU A 70 -0.02 -18.36 14.21
CA LEU A 70 -1.32 -17.66 14.13
C LEU A 70 -2.41 -18.39 14.93
N THR A 71 -2.37 -19.71 14.97
CA THR A 71 -3.30 -20.55 15.74
C THR A 71 -2.90 -20.73 17.20
N GLY A 72 -1.71 -20.30 17.60
CA GLY A 72 -1.18 -20.49 18.95
C GLY A 72 -0.64 -21.90 19.25
N HIS A 73 -0.56 -22.81 18.27
CA HIS A 73 0.07 -24.13 18.46
C HIS A 73 1.58 -24.01 18.73
N LYS A 74 2.23 -22.98 18.17
CA LYS A 74 3.59 -22.59 18.53
C LYS A 74 3.59 -21.21 19.16
N HIS A 75 4.39 -21.05 20.18
CA HIS A 75 4.64 -19.77 20.83
C HIS A 75 5.99 -19.20 20.37
N PHE A 76 6.05 -17.89 20.30
CA PHE A 76 7.29 -17.17 20.06
C PHE A 76 8.18 -17.28 21.30
N SER A 77 9.32 -17.95 21.19
CA SER A 77 10.21 -18.24 22.32
C SER A 77 11.61 -17.66 22.15
N ASP A 78 12.04 -17.42 20.93
CA ASP A 78 13.37 -16.87 20.64
C ASP A 78 13.33 -15.34 20.59
N LEU A 79 13.56 -14.71 21.74
CA LEU A 79 13.53 -13.25 21.87
C LEU A 79 14.66 -12.54 21.10
N SER A 80 15.73 -13.25 20.69
CA SER A 80 16.78 -12.65 19.87
C SER A 80 16.26 -12.15 18.51
N GLN A 81 15.20 -12.73 17.99
CA GLN A 81 14.56 -12.31 16.76
C GLN A 81 13.85 -10.94 16.85
N LEU A 82 13.70 -10.39 18.06
CA LEU A 82 13.14 -9.05 18.28
C LEU A 82 14.23 -7.97 18.29
N GLU A 83 15.50 -8.36 18.26
CA GLU A 83 16.61 -7.41 18.21
C GLU A 83 16.49 -6.52 16.97
N GLY A 84 16.50 -5.19 17.16
CA GLY A 84 16.27 -4.22 16.09
C GLY A 84 14.81 -3.98 15.69
N ASN A 85 13.82 -4.68 16.29
CA ASN A 85 12.40 -4.43 16.09
C ASN A 85 11.75 -3.67 17.25
N ILE A 86 12.23 -3.89 18.49
CA ILE A 86 11.66 -3.27 19.69
C ILE A 86 12.69 -3.19 20.82
N GLU A 87 12.64 -2.14 21.60
CA GLU A 87 13.35 -1.93 22.85
C GLU A 87 12.39 -2.09 24.04
N ASN A 88 12.93 -2.39 25.23
CA ASN A 88 12.17 -2.51 26.48
C ASN A 88 10.96 -3.48 26.38
N TYR A 89 11.13 -4.57 25.69
CA TYR A 89 10.09 -5.57 25.42
C TYR A 89 9.50 -6.14 26.71
N ILE A 90 8.16 -6.19 26.81
CA ILE A 90 7.41 -6.76 27.94
C ILE A 90 6.45 -7.88 27.52
N GLY A 91 6.16 -8.06 26.24
CA GLY A 91 5.21 -9.06 25.75
C GLY A 91 4.56 -8.69 24.42
N MET A 92 3.74 -9.58 23.89
CA MET A 92 2.99 -9.41 22.62
C MET A 92 1.56 -8.95 22.88
N SER A 93 1.07 -7.97 22.09
CA SER A 93 -0.36 -7.66 22.01
C SER A 93 -1.01 -8.59 20.98
N MET A 94 -2.00 -9.37 21.39
CA MET A 94 -2.74 -10.26 20.49
C MET A 94 -3.92 -9.52 19.85
N ILE A 95 -3.90 -9.40 18.54
CA ILE A 95 -4.97 -8.76 17.76
C ILE A 95 -5.67 -9.86 16.94
N PRO A 96 -7.02 -9.98 17.03
CA PRO A 96 -7.76 -10.97 16.25
C PRO A 96 -7.53 -10.78 14.75
N THR A 97 -7.23 -11.86 14.04
CA THR A 97 -7.00 -11.86 12.59
C THR A 97 -8.11 -12.61 11.90
N GLY A 98 -8.86 -11.90 11.06
CA GLY A 98 -9.83 -12.46 10.14
C GLY A 98 -9.24 -12.60 8.74
N ILE A 99 -10.02 -13.21 7.82
CA ILE A 99 -9.58 -13.43 6.46
C ILE A 99 -10.66 -13.05 5.47
N ILE A 100 -10.26 -12.48 4.35
CA ILE A 100 -11.14 -12.19 3.21
C ILE A 100 -10.68 -12.99 1.99
N GLY A 101 -11.59 -13.22 1.05
CA GLY A 101 -11.29 -13.87 -0.24
C GLY A 101 -12.28 -14.98 -0.58
N PRO A 102 -12.15 -15.58 -1.79
CA PRO A 102 -11.07 -15.28 -2.73
C PRO A 102 -11.14 -13.85 -3.28
N LEU A 103 -10.01 -13.18 -3.33
CA LEU A 103 -9.81 -11.93 -4.05
C LEU A 103 -9.04 -12.26 -5.33
N CYS A 104 -9.73 -12.27 -6.46
CA CYS A 104 -9.10 -12.52 -7.75
C CYS A 104 -8.43 -11.23 -8.27
N ILE A 105 -7.16 -11.33 -8.64
CA ILE A 105 -6.36 -10.20 -9.11
C ILE A 105 -5.75 -10.54 -10.48
N LEU A 106 -5.82 -9.56 -11.37
CA LEU A 106 -5.15 -9.52 -12.66
C LEU A 106 -4.15 -8.36 -12.63
N GLY A 107 -2.98 -8.62 -12.11
CA GLY A 107 -1.91 -7.64 -11.98
C GLY A 107 -0.67 -8.03 -12.76
N SER A 108 0.33 -7.16 -12.74
CA SER A 108 1.63 -7.43 -13.36
C SER A 108 2.48 -8.40 -12.53
N ALA A 109 2.37 -8.33 -11.20
CA ALA A 109 3.09 -9.16 -10.24
C ALA A 109 2.13 -10.08 -9.45
N ALA A 110 0.89 -9.64 -9.17
CA ALA A 110 -0.14 -10.42 -8.50
C ALA A 110 -1.14 -10.96 -9.52
N LYS A 111 -1.15 -12.28 -9.74
CA LYS A 111 -2.08 -12.94 -10.67
C LYS A 111 -2.68 -14.18 -10.02
N GLY A 112 -4.01 -14.25 -9.94
CA GLY A 112 -4.75 -15.39 -9.39
C GLY A 112 -5.64 -15.03 -8.21
N GLU A 113 -6.00 -16.05 -7.40
CA GLU A 113 -6.87 -15.93 -6.24
C GLU A 113 -6.04 -15.81 -4.96
N PHE A 114 -6.38 -14.82 -4.14
CA PHE A 114 -5.71 -14.55 -2.87
C PHE A 114 -6.69 -14.59 -1.70
N TYR A 115 -6.23 -15.16 -0.59
CA TYR A 115 -6.89 -15.08 0.71
C TYR A 115 -6.07 -14.13 1.58
N VAL A 116 -6.67 -13.01 2.01
CA VAL A 116 -5.93 -11.91 2.61
C VAL A 116 -6.25 -11.79 4.09
N PRO A 117 -5.25 -11.90 4.98
CA PRO A 117 -5.42 -11.75 6.42
C PRO A 117 -5.53 -10.27 6.80
N LEU A 118 -6.48 -9.96 7.69
CA LEU A 118 -6.71 -8.62 8.22
C LEU A 118 -6.82 -8.71 9.75
N ALA A 119 -5.91 -8.05 10.47
CA ALA A 119 -5.91 -8.00 11.93
C ALA A 119 -6.63 -6.74 12.42
N THR A 120 -7.72 -6.91 13.18
CA THR A 120 -8.55 -5.78 13.59
C THR A 120 -9.34 -6.07 14.87
N THR A 121 -9.68 -5.00 15.59
CA THR A 121 -10.65 -5.01 16.70
C THR A 121 -11.98 -4.36 16.30
N GLU A 122 -12.10 -3.92 15.04
CA GLU A 122 -13.31 -3.29 14.52
C GLU A 122 -14.29 -4.34 14.01
N GLY A 123 -15.48 -4.38 14.58
CA GLY A 123 -16.58 -5.22 14.07
C GLY A 123 -17.02 -4.75 12.68
N SER A 124 -17.49 -5.68 11.86
CA SER A 124 -17.93 -5.47 10.48
C SER A 124 -16.83 -5.31 9.43
N LEU A 125 -15.58 -4.99 9.79
CA LEU A 125 -14.52 -4.75 8.83
C LEU A 125 -14.32 -5.95 7.90
N ILE A 126 -14.10 -7.14 8.47
CA ILE A 126 -13.86 -8.36 7.68
C ILE A 126 -15.04 -8.68 6.77
N ALA A 127 -16.27 -8.58 7.28
CA ALA A 127 -17.47 -8.84 6.49
C ALA A 127 -17.63 -7.86 5.32
N SER A 128 -17.29 -6.58 5.55
CA SER A 128 -17.32 -5.53 4.53
C SER A 128 -16.32 -5.82 3.40
N TYR A 129 -15.05 -6.02 3.75
CA TYR A 129 -14.01 -6.29 2.76
C TYR A 129 -14.22 -7.62 2.03
N HIS A 130 -14.72 -8.65 2.73
CA HIS A 130 -15.08 -9.94 2.11
C HIS A 130 -16.21 -9.79 1.08
N ARG A 131 -17.23 -8.96 1.37
CA ARG A 131 -18.32 -8.67 0.43
C ARG A 131 -17.80 -7.99 -0.83
N GLY A 132 -16.91 -7.01 -0.70
CA GLY A 132 -16.26 -6.35 -1.84
C GLY A 132 -15.37 -7.30 -2.64
N ALA A 133 -14.59 -8.15 -1.97
CA ALA A 133 -13.78 -9.19 -2.62
C ALA A 133 -14.64 -10.16 -3.44
N LYS A 134 -15.81 -10.59 -2.89
CA LYS A 134 -16.78 -11.40 -3.62
C LYS A 134 -17.33 -10.72 -4.87
N ALA A 135 -17.64 -9.41 -4.78
CA ALA A 135 -18.09 -8.64 -5.95
C ALA A 135 -17.01 -8.58 -7.02
N CYS A 136 -15.76 -8.28 -6.64
CA CYS A 136 -14.61 -8.30 -7.55
C CYS A 136 -14.38 -9.68 -8.18
N PHE A 137 -14.48 -10.76 -7.39
CA PHE A 137 -14.34 -12.13 -7.88
C PHE A 137 -15.36 -12.45 -8.97
N LEU A 138 -16.64 -12.18 -8.71
CA LEU A 138 -17.74 -12.44 -9.67
C LEU A 138 -17.61 -11.58 -10.94
N ALA A 139 -16.98 -10.42 -10.86
CA ALA A 139 -16.68 -9.57 -12.01
C ALA A 139 -15.47 -10.06 -12.83
N GLY A 140 -14.90 -11.22 -12.50
CA GLY A 140 -13.72 -11.78 -13.17
C GLY A 140 -12.39 -11.31 -12.58
N GLY A 141 -12.39 -10.67 -11.40
CA GLY A 141 -11.22 -10.19 -10.68
C GLY A 141 -11.05 -8.68 -10.73
N ALA A 142 -10.23 -8.14 -9.87
CA ALA A 142 -9.74 -6.75 -9.91
C ALA A 142 -8.46 -6.67 -10.73
N THR A 143 -8.33 -5.68 -11.60
CA THR A 143 -7.02 -5.32 -12.17
C THR A 143 -6.30 -4.47 -11.14
N SER A 144 -5.05 -4.80 -10.76
CA SER A 144 -4.26 -4.03 -9.79
C SER A 144 -2.81 -3.99 -10.21
N ILE A 145 -2.25 -2.80 -10.39
CA ILE A 145 -0.93 -2.62 -11.00
C ILE A 145 -0.09 -1.63 -10.18
N CYS A 146 1.13 -2.03 -9.85
CA CYS A 146 2.16 -1.16 -9.32
C CYS A 146 2.82 -0.38 -10.47
N LEU A 147 2.64 0.94 -10.48
CA LEU A 147 3.07 1.80 -11.59
C LEU A 147 4.48 2.36 -11.39
N ILE A 148 4.79 2.85 -10.19
CA ILE A 148 6.03 3.57 -9.89
C ILE A 148 6.46 3.21 -8.47
N GLU A 149 7.77 3.20 -8.23
CA GLU A 149 8.38 3.00 -6.91
C GLU A 149 9.43 4.08 -6.65
N GLY A 150 9.49 4.54 -5.40
CA GLY A 150 10.50 5.47 -4.93
C GLY A 150 10.34 5.77 -3.45
N VAL A 151 11.44 5.83 -2.71
CA VAL A 151 11.43 6.21 -1.29
C VAL A 151 12.34 7.42 -1.13
N GLN A 152 11.89 8.42 -0.38
CA GLN A 152 12.53 9.72 -0.32
C GLN A 152 13.06 10.05 1.07
N ARG A 153 14.16 10.82 1.11
CA ARG A 153 14.66 11.54 2.29
C ARG A 153 15.05 12.96 1.88
N SER A 154 14.69 13.95 2.71
CA SER A 154 14.77 15.35 2.32
C SER A 154 15.56 16.18 3.33
N PRO A 155 16.92 16.13 3.32
CA PRO A 155 17.75 16.97 4.17
C PRO A 155 17.58 18.46 3.84
N LEU A 156 17.70 19.27 4.88
CA LEU A 156 17.62 20.72 4.82
C LEU A 156 18.97 21.34 5.16
N PHE A 157 19.37 22.36 4.40
CA PHE A 157 20.59 23.14 4.58
C PHE A 157 20.27 24.63 4.64
N LYS A 158 20.84 25.36 5.59
CA LYS A 158 20.69 26.82 5.70
C LYS A 158 22.00 27.54 5.40
N PHE A 159 21.91 28.64 4.69
CA PHE A 159 23.04 29.48 4.31
C PHE A 159 22.86 30.91 4.82
N ASP A 160 23.95 31.73 4.73
CA ASP A 160 23.90 33.16 5.08
C ASP A 160 23.04 33.96 4.10
N ASN A 161 23.12 33.61 2.81
CA ASN A 161 22.43 34.28 1.73
C ASN A 161 22.25 33.39 0.50
N LEU A 162 21.48 33.87 -0.48
CA LEU A 162 21.20 33.16 -1.73
C LEU A 162 22.42 32.94 -2.61
N GLY A 163 23.45 33.80 -2.54
CA GLY A 163 24.70 33.62 -3.31
C GLY A 163 25.47 32.39 -2.84
N ASN A 164 25.60 32.21 -1.53
CA ASN A 164 26.21 31.03 -0.92
C ASN A 164 25.42 29.77 -1.23
N LEU A 165 24.07 29.82 -1.13
CA LEU A 165 23.19 28.73 -1.51
C LEU A 165 23.35 28.36 -2.98
N GLY A 166 23.39 29.35 -3.87
CA GLY A 166 23.57 29.14 -5.31
C GLY A 166 24.90 28.46 -5.65
N THR A 167 26.01 28.90 -5.03
CA THR A 167 27.32 28.27 -5.20
C THR A 167 27.30 26.80 -4.74
N PHE A 168 26.69 26.54 -3.59
CA PHE A 168 26.53 25.20 -3.07
C PHE A 168 25.67 24.31 -4.04
N LEU A 169 24.54 24.81 -4.54
CA LEU A 169 23.67 24.06 -5.43
C LEU A 169 24.32 23.72 -6.78
N VAL A 170 25.09 24.67 -7.35
CA VAL A 170 25.87 24.40 -8.58
C VAL A 170 26.87 23.27 -8.35
N TRP A 171 27.55 23.27 -7.21
CA TRP A 171 28.45 22.17 -6.86
C TRP A 171 27.73 20.85 -6.67
N ILE A 172 26.56 20.82 -5.96
CA ILE A 172 25.71 19.62 -5.77
C ILE A 172 25.36 18.97 -7.11
N LEU A 173 24.98 19.75 -8.12
CA LEU A 173 24.62 19.22 -9.44
C LEU A 173 25.79 18.52 -10.13
N GLY A 174 27.03 18.88 -9.82
CA GLY A 174 28.22 18.21 -10.31
C GLY A 174 28.61 16.94 -9.53
N GLN A 175 27.90 16.60 -8.45
CA GLN A 175 28.25 15.48 -7.56
C GLN A 175 27.30 14.27 -7.65
N ILE A 176 26.33 14.28 -8.55
CA ILE A 176 25.27 13.25 -8.59
C ILE A 176 25.84 11.83 -8.72
N GLU A 177 26.79 11.61 -9.61
CA GLU A 177 27.47 10.31 -9.78
C GLU A 177 28.19 9.87 -8.50
N GLN A 178 28.82 10.82 -7.80
CA GLN A 178 29.46 10.52 -6.51
C GLN A 178 28.42 10.15 -5.44
N PHE A 179 27.26 10.79 -5.42
CA PHE A 179 26.17 10.42 -4.50
C PHE A 179 25.62 9.02 -4.79
N GLU A 180 25.48 8.65 -6.06
CA GLU A 180 25.12 7.30 -6.46
C GLU A 180 26.13 6.27 -5.93
N ASN A 181 27.42 6.52 -6.13
CA ASN A 181 28.50 5.65 -5.64
C ASN A 181 28.48 5.52 -4.11
N ILE A 182 28.25 6.61 -3.36
CA ILE A 182 28.13 6.57 -1.90
C ILE A 182 26.91 5.75 -1.46
N ALA A 183 25.76 5.92 -2.11
CA ALA A 183 24.56 5.16 -1.81
C ALA A 183 24.77 3.66 -2.01
N GLU A 184 25.37 3.27 -3.14
CA GLU A 184 25.67 1.86 -3.47
C GLU A 184 26.73 1.25 -2.53
N ALA A 185 27.73 2.02 -2.12
CA ALA A 185 28.73 1.59 -1.14
C ALA A 185 28.11 1.41 0.26
N THR A 186 27.06 2.16 0.58
CA THR A 186 26.37 2.10 1.88
C THR A 186 25.37 0.96 1.95
N SER A 187 24.67 0.66 0.85
CA SER A 187 23.66 -0.40 0.79
C SER A 187 23.58 -1.03 -0.61
N ARG A 188 23.72 -2.34 -0.67
CA ARG A 188 23.61 -3.09 -1.93
C ARG A 188 22.19 -3.08 -2.54
N TYR A 189 21.18 -2.66 -1.81
CA TYR A 189 19.78 -2.63 -2.26
C TYR A 189 19.28 -1.22 -2.58
N ALA A 190 19.86 -0.18 -1.96
CA ALA A 190 19.49 1.20 -2.23
C ALA A 190 20.17 1.69 -3.52
N LYS A 191 19.37 2.16 -4.47
CA LYS A 191 19.86 2.83 -5.66
C LYS A 191 19.31 4.26 -5.68
N LEU A 192 20.19 5.26 -5.68
CA LEU A 192 19.79 6.64 -5.86
C LEU A 192 19.27 6.82 -7.29
N THR A 193 18.07 7.36 -7.45
CA THR A 193 17.41 7.48 -8.77
C THR A 193 17.15 8.91 -9.19
N ASP A 194 17.09 9.84 -8.24
CA ASP A 194 16.89 11.27 -8.53
C ASP A 194 17.32 12.14 -7.32
N VAL A 195 17.70 13.39 -7.60
CA VAL A 195 17.97 14.42 -6.58
C VAL A 195 17.24 15.69 -7.01
N LYS A 196 16.26 16.12 -6.21
CA LYS A 196 15.47 17.32 -6.44
C LYS A 196 15.84 18.41 -5.44
N SER A 197 15.72 19.66 -5.83
CA SER A 197 15.97 20.81 -4.97
C SER A 197 14.71 21.65 -4.80
N ASN A 198 14.51 22.16 -3.58
CA ASN A 198 13.51 23.18 -3.27
C ASN A 198 14.16 24.29 -2.46
N ILE A 199 13.95 25.53 -2.87
CA ILE A 199 14.57 26.72 -2.26
C ILE A 199 13.46 27.58 -1.65
N GLU A 200 13.66 27.94 -0.39
CA GLU A 200 12.85 28.93 0.31
C GLU A 200 13.77 29.89 1.05
N GLY A 201 13.85 31.15 0.58
CA GLY A 201 14.80 32.12 1.10
C GLY A 201 16.24 31.61 1.02
N ASN A 202 16.95 31.58 2.15
CA ASN A 202 18.31 31.06 2.28
C ASN A 202 18.35 29.58 2.73
N HIS A 203 17.22 28.86 2.64
CA HIS A 203 17.11 27.44 2.95
C HIS A 203 17.02 26.62 1.66
N LEU A 204 17.76 25.54 1.61
CA LEU A 204 17.74 24.54 0.54
C LEU A 204 17.30 23.20 1.11
N ILE A 205 16.26 22.62 0.53
CA ILE A 205 15.88 21.23 0.76
C ILE A 205 16.32 20.42 -0.45
N LEU A 206 17.15 19.40 -0.24
CA LEU A 206 17.46 18.40 -1.25
C LEU A 206 16.58 17.17 -0.99
N THR A 207 15.90 16.67 -2.00
CA THR A 207 15.15 15.41 -1.90
C THR A 207 15.86 14.33 -2.68
N PHE A 208 16.44 13.37 -1.96
CA PHE A 208 17.06 12.17 -2.52
C PHE A 208 16.00 11.09 -2.69
N GLU A 209 15.83 10.58 -3.90
CA GLU A 209 14.88 9.51 -4.22
C GLU A 209 15.64 8.22 -4.49
N TYR A 210 15.19 7.13 -3.86
CA TYR A 210 15.83 5.82 -3.95
C TYR A 210 14.85 4.73 -4.37
N HIS A 211 15.37 3.75 -5.09
CA HIS A 211 14.74 2.44 -5.21
C HIS A 211 15.30 1.52 -4.12
N THR A 212 14.42 0.85 -3.35
CA THR A 212 14.80 0.07 -2.16
C THR A 212 14.49 -1.42 -2.27
N GLY A 213 14.14 -1.90 -3.47
CA GLY A 213 13.78 -3.30 -3.72
C GLY A 213 12.55 -3.74 -2.91
N ASP A 214 12.68 -4.87 -2.22
CA ASP A 214 11.58 -5.49 -1.49
C ASP A 214 11.43 -5.01 -0.04
N ALA A 215 12.33 -4.15 0.44
CA ALA A 215 12.19 -3.49 1.74
C ALA A 215 11.29 -2.25 1.63
N SER A 216 10.60 -1.90 2.72
CA SER A 216 9.93 -0.60 2.85
C SER A 216 10.90 0.59 2.76
N GLY A 217 12.17 0.36 3.10
CA GLY A 217 13.31 1.21 2.80
C GLY A 217 13.57 2.40 3.71
N GLN A 218 12.73 2.66 4.71
CA GLN A 218 12.80 3.85 5.57
C GLN A 218 14.17 4.08 6.23
N ASN A 219 14.69 3.07 6.93
CA ASN A 219 16.00 3.15 7.58
C ASN A 219 17.12 3.18 6.55
N MET A 220 17.01 2.39 5.50
CA MET A 220 17.98 2.29 4.42
C MET A 220 18.25 3.67 3.78
N VAL A 221 17.19 4.36 3.34
CA VAL A 221 17.35 5.69 2.72
C VAL A 221 17.87 6.74 3.70
N THR A 222 17.55 6.63 4.99
CA THR A 222 18.10 7.51 6.02
C THR A 222 19.60 7.33 6.15
N ILE A 223 20.09 6.08 6.22
CA ILE A 223 21.52 5.77 6.36
C ILE A 223 22.28 6.23 5.10
N CYS A 224 21.78 5.91 3.90
CA CYS A 224 22.40 6.32 2.64
C CYS A 224 22.45 7.86 2.51
N THR A 225 21.34 8.54 2.81
CA THR A 225 21.30 10.01 2.74
C THR A 225 22.23 10.65 3.77
N ASN A 226 22.35 10.06 4.97
CA ASN A 226 23.31 10.57 5.96
C ASN A 226 24.74 10.44 5.46
N ALA A 227 25.13 9.33 4.85
CA ALA A 227 26.46 9.16 4.27
C ALA A 227 26.73 10.20 3.17
N ILE A 228 25.76 10.48 2.30
CA ILE A 228 25.85 11.53 1.28
C ILE A 228 25.98 12.91 1.96
N CYS A 229 25.18 13.22 2.97
CA CYS A 229 25.27 14.50 3.68
C CYS A 229 26.63 14.71 4.36
N GLN A 230 27.21 13.67 4.95
CA GLN A 230 28.57 13.73 5.51
C GLN A 230 29.62 14.07 4.43
N TYR A 231 29.52 13.44 3.26
CA TYR A 231 30.37 13.77 2.12
C TYR A 231 30.17 15.22 1.69
N ILE A 232 28.93 15.71 1.59
CA ILE A 232 28.59 17.08 1.22
C ILE A 232 29.27 18.07 2.19
N ILE A 233 29.13 17.86 3.50
CA ILE A 233 29.72 18.75 4.52
C ILE A 233 31.23 18.75 4.46
N GLN A 234 31.87 17.66 4.09
CA GLN A 234 33.35 17.61 3.99
C GLN A 234 33.92 18.26 2.73
N HIS A 235 33.14 18.30 1.62
CA HIS A 235 33.69 18.69 0.31
C HIS A 235 33.03 19.91 -0.33
N ALA A 236 31.90 20.39 0.21
CA ALA A 236 31.23 21.55 -0.38
C ALA A 236 32.09 22.84 -0.29
N PRO A 237 32.12 23.63 -1.37
CA PRO A 237 32.92 24.87 -1.42
C PRO A 237 32.39 25.96 -0.47
N VAL A 238 31.13 25.86 -0.07
CA VAL A 238 30.48 26.76 0.87
C VAL A 238 29.81 25.90 1.94
N GLN A 239 30.11 26.17 3.21
CA GLN A 239 29.55 25.46 4.32
C GLN A 239 28.17 26.03 4.69
N PRO A 240 27.14 25.18 4.94
CA PRO A 240 25.89 25.64 5.52
C PRO A 240 26.09 26.06 6.98
N GLN A 241 25.28 27.00 7.47
CA GLN A 241 25.25 27.37 8.89
C GLN A 241 24.86 26.21 9.78
N PHE A 242 23.87 25.41 9.31
CA PHE A 242 23.47 24.14 9.88
C PHE A 242 22.74 23.31 8.82
N TRP A 243 22.59 22.03 9.12
CA TRP A 243 21.81 21.11 8.30
C TRP A 243 21.09 20.08 9.16
N PHE A 244 20.04 19.50 8.62
CA PHE A 244 19.29 18.40 9.24
C PHE A 244 19.07 17.31 8.20
N ILE A 245 19.11 16.03 8.63
CA ILE A 245 18.92 14.86 7.75
C ILE A 245 17.51 14.81 7.15
N GLU A 246 16.53 15.44 7.79
CA GLU A 246 15.16 15.52 7.32
C GLU A 246 14.59 16.91 7.64
N GLY A 247 14.25 17.64 6.60
CA GLY A 247 13.58 18.95 6.66
C GLY A 247 12.07 18.84 6.79
N ASN A 248 11.54 17.64 7.07
CA ASN A 248 10.10 17.34 7.17
C ASN A 248 9.34 17.58 5.85
N TYR A 249 10.05 17.50 4.73
CA TYR A 249 9.53 17.79 3.39
C TYR A 249 9.23 16.50 2.58
N SER A 250 9.82 15.36 2.96
CA SER A 250 9.63 14.09 2.26
C SER A 250 8.21 13.52 2.36
N GLY A 251 7.37 14.01 3.28
CA GLY A 251 6.04 13.49 3.54
C GLY A 251 6.04 12.22 4.40
N ASP A 252 7.19 11.82 4.96
CA ASP A 252 7.33 10.64 5.80
C ASP A 252 6.32 10.63 6.96
N LYS A 253 5.48 9.60 7.01
CA LYS A 253 4.42 9.40 8.03
C LYS A 253 3.42 10.57 8.12
N LYS A 254 3.13 11.22 6.99
CA LYS A 254 2.19 12.35 6.92
C LYS A 254 1.29 12.26 5.70
N ALA A 255 0.03 12.65 5.88
CA ALA A 255 -0.87 12.93 4.77
C ALA A 255 -0.49 14.27 4.14
N THR A 256 0.06 14.27 2.94
CA THR A 256 0.48 15.48 2.21
C THR A 256 -0.06 15.52 0.80
N SER A 257 -0.32 16.71 0.26
CA SER A 257 -0.73 16.89 -1.14
C SER A 257 0.37 16.52 -2.13
N GLN A 258 1.63 16.53 -1.71
CA GLN A 258 2.76 16.07 -2.52
C GLN A 258 2.66 14.60 -2.93
N ALA A 259 1.88 13.79 -2.19
CA ALA A 259 1.60 12.40 -2.51
C ALA A 259 1.18 12.18 -3.98
N PHE A 260 0.43 13.10 -4.55
CA PHE A 260 -0.03 12.99 -5.94
C PHE A 260 1.03 13.36 -6.99
N ALA A 261 2.01 14.17 -6.63
CA ALA A 261 3.09 14.60 -7.51
C ALA A 261 4.36 13.75 -7.37
N ASN A 262 4.65 13.30 -6.15
CA ASN A 262 5.86 12.56 -5.81
C ASN A 262 5.49 11.24 -5.15
N VAL A 263 5.91 10.14 -5.76
CA VAL A 263 5.66 8.80 -5.20
C VAL A 263 6.58 8.56 -4.02
N ARG A 264 5.99 8.12 -2.89
CA ARG A 264 6.74 7.64 -1.74
C ARG A 264 6.29 6.21 -1.41
N GLY A 265 7.20 5.25 -1.60
CA GLY A 265 6.89 3.81 -1.61
C GLY A 265 6.47 3.35 -3.00
N LYS A 266 5.27 2.83 -3.13
CA LYS A 266 4.74 2.29 -4.37
C LYS A 266 3.44 2.98 -4.76
N LYS A 267 3.34 3.44 -6.00
CA LYS A 267 2.09 3.93 -6.57
C LYS A 267 1.34 2.77 -7.19
N VAL A 268 0.18 2.48 -6.65
CA VAL A 268 -0.69 1.40 -7.11
C VAL A 268 -2.01 1.96 -7.59
N THR A 269 -2.51 1.44 -8.70
CA THR A 269 -3.90 1.64 -9.11
C THR A 269 -4.59 0.30 -9.25
N ALA A 270 -5.85 0.23 -8.79
CA ALA A 270 -6.67 -0.96 -8.95
C ALA A 270 -8.05 -0.57 -9.45
N GLU A 271 -8.67 -1.43 -10.27
CA GLU A 271 -9.96 -1.17 -10.91
C GLU A 271 -10.79 -2.44 -11.09
N VAL A 272 -12.09 -2.24 -11.22
CA VAL A 272 -13.04 -3.27 -11.62
C VAL A 272 -14.27 -2.64 -12.27
N THR A 273 -14.86 -3.33 -13.25
CA THR A 273 -16.21 -3.00 -13.73
C THR A 273 -17.19 -4.03 -13.17
N LEU A 274 -18.19 -3.56 -12.43
CA LEU A 274 -19.22 -4.38 -11.80
C LEU A 274 -20.51 -4.28 -12.61
N SER A 275 -21.03 -5.44 -13.05
CA SER A 275 -22.33 -5.47 -13.71
C SER A 275 -23.44 -5.10 -12.74
N LYS A 276 -24.51 -4.55 -13.28
CA LYS A 276 -25.73 -4.22 -12.54
C LYS A 276 -26.26 -5.41 -11.72
N THR A 277 -26.15 -6.63 -12.26
CA THR A 277 -26.55 -7.86 -11.57
C THR A 277 -25.72 -8.10 -10.32
N ILE A 278 -24.38 -8.01 -10.41
CA ILE A 278 -23.48 -8.19 -9.26
C ILE A 278 -23.78 -7.14 -8.18
N ILE A 279 -23.99 -5.89 -8.57
CA ILE A 279 -24.30 -4.81 -7.61
C ILE A 279 -25.62 -5.08 -6.89
N ASN A 280 -26.66 -5.43 -7.63
CA ASN A 280 -27.97 -5.73 -7.04
C ASN A 280 -27.94 -6.97 -6.13
N GLU A 281 -27.29 -8.06 -6.57
CA GLU A 281 -27.32 -9.33 -5.86
C GLU A 281 -26.35 -9.40 -4.68
N VAL A 282 -25.14 -8.83 -4.81
CA VAL A 282 -24.09 -8.93 -3.79
C VAL A 282 -24.06 -7.68 -2.90
N LEU A 283 -24.13 -6.50 -3.52
CA LEU A 283 -23.94 -5.22 -2.82
C LEU A 283 -25.28 -4.61 -2.36
N LYS A 284 -26.42 -5.10 -2.88
CA LYS A 284 -27.78 -4.70 -2.49
C LYS A 284 -28.07 -3.20 -2.69
N THR A 285 -27.56 -2.64 -3.80
CA THR A 285 -27.76 -1.27 -4.23
C THR A 285 -27.82 -1.22 -5.76
N THR A 286 -27.68 -0.03 -6.37
CA THR A 286 -27.63 0.14 -7.83
C THR A 286 -26.36 0.88 -8.27
N PRO A 287 -25.91 0.71 -9.53
CA PRO A 287 -24.80 1.47 -10.09
C PRO A 287 -25.01 2.98 -9.97
N GLU A 288 -26.20 3.44 -10.25
CA GLU A 288 -26.59 4.86 -10.22
C GLU A 288 -26.46 5.45 -8.80
N ALA A 289 -26.94 4.70 -7.78
CA ALA A 289 -26.86 5.13 -6.40
C ALA A 289 -25.40 5.18 -5.90
N MET A 290 -24.54 4.22 -6.30
CA MET A 290 -23.13 4.24 -5.96
C MET A 290 -22.37 5.39 -6.63
N ALA A 291 -22.63 5.65 -7.92
CA ALA A 291 -22.02 6.74 -8.65
C ALA A 291 -22.45 8.12 -8.08
N GLU A 292 -23.73 8.27 -7.69
CA GLU A 292 -24.24 9.49 -7.06
C GLU A 292 -23.63 9.69 -5.66
N TYR A 293 -23.56 8.62 -4.85
CA TYR A 293 -22.88 8.67 -3.55
C TYR A 293 -21.42 9.13 -3.70
N TRP A 294 -20.67 8.52 -4.63
CA TRP A 294 -19.27 8.89 -4.87
C TRP A 294 -19.14 10.37 -5.26
N ARG A 295 -19.97 10.87 -6.18
CA ARG A 295 -19.97 12.25 -6.63
C ARG A 295 -20.22 13.23 -5.48
N SER A 296 -21.24 12.95 -4.67
CA SER A 296 -21.60 13.78 -3.53
C SER A 296 -20.54 13.72 -2.42
N SER A 297 -20.00 12.53 -2.12
CA SER A 297 -18.98 12.36 -1.08
C SER A 297 -17.64 12.99 -1.47
N THR A 298 -17.29 13.01 -2.76
CA THR A 298 -16.09 13.70 -3.27
C THR A 298 -16.17 15.21 -3.00
N ILE A 299 -17.33 15.83 -3.20
CA ILE A 299 -17.53 17.24 -2.83
C ILE A 299 -17.43 17.41 -1.31
N GLY A 300 -17.96 16.46 -0.53
CA GLY A 300 -17.82 16.46 0.93
C GLY A 300 -16.37 16.40 1.40
N THR A 301 -15.53 15.58 0.76
CA THR A 301 -14.08 15.51 1.11
C THR A 301 -13.35 16.82 0.79
N ILE A 302 -13.67 17.48 -0.31
CA ILE A 302 -13.13 18.81 -0.66
C ILE A 302 -13.53 19.83 0.41
N GLN A 303 -14.80 19.86 0.80
CA GLN A 303 -15.31 20.80 1.83
C GLN A 303 -14.68 20.56 3.21
N SER A 304 -14.38 19.30 3.56
CA SER A 304 -13.73 18.95 4.82
C SER A 304 -12.22 19.26 4.85
N GLY A 305 -11.61 19.60 3.71
CA GLY A 305 -10.18 19.81 3.57
C GLY A 305 -9.37 18.51 3.59
N SER A 306 -10.00 17.36 3.33
CA SER A 306 -9.32 16.06 3.24
C SER A 306 -8.33 16.04 2.07
N ILE A 307 -7.18 15.38 2.27
CA ILE A 307 -6.22 15.13 1.20
C ILE A 307 -6.64 13.85 0.48
N GLY A 308 -7.01 13.99 -0.79
CA GLY A 308 -7.58 12.90 -1.59
C GLY A 308 -9.10 12.82 -1.50
N ALA A 309 -9.65 11.77 -2.10
CA ALA A 309 -11.09 11.47 -2.11
C ALA A 309 -11.30 9.97 -1.97
N GLN A 310 -11.38 9.50 -0.75
CA GLN A 310 -11.52 8.09 -0.39
C GLN A 310 -12.51 7.90 0.75
N GLY A 311 -13.10 6.71 0.86
CA GLY A 311 -14.04 6.38 1.92
C GLY A 311 -13.33 5.96 3.21
N HIS A 312 -12.51 4.88 3.16
CA HIS A 312 -11.91 4.31 4.37
C HIS A 312 -10.65 3.48 4.09
N TYR A 313 -9.74 3.98 3.23
CA TYR A 313 -8.46 3.30 2.97
C TYR A 313 -7.73 2.89 4.25
N ALA A 314 -7.75 3.78 5.24
CA ALA A 314 -7.09 3.55 6.52
C ALA A 314 -7.55 2.27 7.23
N ASN A 315 -8.84 1.92 7.17
CA ASN A 315 -9.38 0.74 7.85
C ASN A 315 -8.73 -0.56 7.35
N GLY A 316 -8.79 -0.80 6.05
CA GLY A 316 -8.23 -2.01 5.45
C GLY A 316 -6.71 -2.06 5.49
N LEU A 317 -6.06 -0.94 5.19
CA LEU A 317 -4.60 -0.86 5.21
C LEU A 317 -4.05 -1.07 6.62
N THR A 318 -4.64 -0.47 7.66
CA THR A 318 -4.21 -0.71 9.06
C THR A 318 -4.33 -2.18 9.43
N ALA A 319 -5.48 -2.80 9.11
CA ALA A 319 -5.69 -4.22 9.41
C ALA A 319 -4.69 -5.13 8.67
N LEU A 320 -4.39 -4.81 7.42
CA LEU A 320 -3.41 -5.54 6.62
C LEU A 320 -1.98 -5.30 7.11
N PHE A 321 -1.62 -4.05 7.46
CA PHE A 321 -0.29 -3.70 7.95
C PHE A 321 0.03 -4.38 9.28
N ILE A 322 -0.92 -4.42 10.22
CA ILE A 322 -0.77 -5.16 11.49
C ILE A 322 -0.57 -6.65 11.21
N ALA A 323 -1.42 -7.24 10.36
CA ALA A 323 -1.35 -8.65 10.03
C ALA A 323 -0.03 -9.06 9.37
N THR A 324 0.62 -8.17 8.63
CA THR A 324 1.79 -8.47 7.77
C THR A 324 3.10 -7.83 8.25
N GLY A 325 3.09 -7.19 9.43
CA GLY A 325 4.29 -6.61 10.04
C GLY A 325 4.83 -5.37 9.30
N GLN A 326 3.95 -4.62 8.65
CA GLN A 326 4.31 -3.33 8.06
C GLN A 326 4.36 -2.24 9.14
N ASP A 327 5.07 -1.14 8.85
CA ASP A 327 5.08 0.03 9.74
C ASP A 327 3.72 0.73 9.74
N VAL A 328 2.96 0.54 10.82
CA VAL A 328 1.58 1.08 10.95
C VAL A 328 1.56 2.61 10.95
N ALA A 329 2.63 3.29 11.34
CA ALA A 329 2.72 4.75 11.27
C ALA A 329 2.67 5.26 9.81
N CYS A 330 3.06 4.45 8.82
CA CYS A 330 2.96 4.79 7.41
C CYS A 330 1.52 4.81 6.87
N ILE A 331 0.52 4.39 7.66
CA ILE A 331 -0.90 4.51 7.28
C ILE A 331 -1.30 5.96 7.04
N SER A 332 -0.72 6.90 7.77
CA SER A 332 -1.00 8.34 7.58
C SER A 332 -0.72 8.82 6.16
N GLU A 333 0.30 8.28 5.49
CA GLU A 333 0.62 8.59 4.09
C GLU A 333 -0.02 7.61 3.11
N ALA A 334 -0.10 6.33 3.45
CA ALA A 334 -0.65 5.29 2.58
C ALA A 334 -2.17 5.39 2.40
N SER A 335 -2.88 6.02 3.34
CA SER A 335 -4.32 6.23 3.26
C SER A 335 -4.72 7.44 2.41
N VAL A 336 -3.77 8.23 1.92
CA VAL A 336 -4.05 9.26 0.91
C VAL A 336 -4.27 8.61 -0.45
N GLY A 337 -5.35 8.97 -1.13
CA GLY A 337 -5.62 8.43 -2.46
C GLY A 337 -6.92 8.94 -3.06
N ILE A 338 -7.29 8.34 -4.18
CA ILE A 338 -8.49 8.72 -4.92
C ILE A 338 -9.27 7.47 -5.26
N THR A 339 -10.53 7.44 -4.85
CA THR A 339 -11.55 6.50 -5.32
C THR A 339 -12.37 7.16 -6.41
N ARG A 340 -12.68 6.41 -7.47
CA ARG A 340 -13.54 6.85 -8.57
C ARG A 340 -14.63 5.80 -8.79
N MET A 341 -15.87 6.25 -9.00
CA MET A 341 -17.02 5.39 -9.32
C MET A 341 -17.89 6.10 -10.38
N GLU A 342 -17.99 5.50 -11.56
CA GLU A 342 -18.65 6.09 -12.71
C GLU A 342 -19.51 5.08 -13.44
N LEU A 343 -20.64 5.51 -13.99
CA LEU A 343 -21.43 4.67 -14.88
C LEU A 343 -20.72 4.46 -16.21
N THR A 344 -20.70 3.22 -16.68
CA THR A 344 -20.28 2.91 -18.04
C THR A 344 -21.41 3.20 -19.04
N GLY A 345 -21.11 3.21 -20.34
CA GLY A 345 -22.11 3.36 -21.38
C GLY A 345 -23.20 2.29 -21.37
N ASP A 346 -22.90 1.10 -20.84
CA ASP A 346 -23.83 -0.04 -20.71
C ASP A 346 -24.65 -0.01 -19.41
N GLY A 347 -24.40 0.98 -18.54
CA GLY A 347 -25.08 1.15 -17.25
C GLY A 347 -24.49 0.29 -16.11
N ASP A 348 -23.33 -0.31 -16.32
CA ASP A 348 -22.52 -0.95 -15.27
C ASP A 348 -21.74 0.10 -14.48
N LEU A 349 -21.09 -0.29 -13.40
CA LEU A 349 -20.26 0.59 -12.57
C LEU A 349 -18.78 0.32 -12.78
N TYR A 350 -18.05 1.28 -13.29
CA TYR A 350 -16.60 1.31 -13.21
C TYR A 350 -16.18 1.85 -11.83
N ALA A 351 -15.33 1.14 -11.12
CA ALA A 351 -14.76 1.55 -9.85
C ALA A 351 -13.24 1.42 -9.87
N SER A 352 -12.55 2.42 -9.36
CA SER A 352 -11.09 2.37 -9.23
C SER A 352 -10.59 3.07 -7.97
N VAL A 353 -9.40 2.67 -7.53
CA VAL A 353 -8.64 3.31 -6.45
C VAL A 353 -7.23 3.57 -6.92
N THR A 354 -6.64 4.68 -6.47
CA THR A 354 -5.23 5.00 -6.67
C THR A 354 -4.60 5.35 -5.34
N LEU A 355 -3.57 4.60 -4.95
CA LEU A 355 -2.75 4.80 -3.76
C LEU A 355 -1.38 5.30 -4.23
N PRO A 356 -1.06 6.59 -4.07
CA PRO A 356 0.22 7.14 -4.55
C PRO A 356 1.40 6.80 -3.65
N ASN A 357 1.18 6.53 -2.35
CA ASN A 357 2.22 6.41 -1.34
C ASN A 357 2.09 5.15 -0.47
N LEU A 358 2.13 3.99 -1.10
CA LEU A 358 2.04 2.72 -0.38
C LEU A 358 3.42 2.25 0.05
N ILE A 359 3.79 2.53 1.32
CA ILE A 359 5.05 2.07 1.92
C ILE A 359 4.86 0.66 2.46
N VAL A 360 5.27 -0.33 1.67
CA VAL A 360 5.21 -1.74 2.05
C VAL A 360 6.48 -2.49 1.64
N GLY A 361 6.81 -3.52 2.40
CA GLY A 361 7.91 -4.42 2.13
C GLY A 361 7.55 -5.87 2.45
N THR A 362 8.36 -6.79 1.93
CA THR A 362 8.22 -8.24 2.12
C THR A 362 9.47 -8.87 2.73
N VAL A 363 10.45 -8.04 3.04
CA VAL A 363 11.69 -8.40 3.74
C VAL A 363 12.01 -7.37 4.82
N GLY A 364 12.64 -7.82 5.89
CA GLY A 364 13.11 -7.00 7.00
C GLY A 364 12.01 -6.50 7.94
N GLY A 365 12.42 -5.89 9.04
CA GLY A 365 11.53 -5.34 10.05
C GLY A 365 10.53 -6.37 10.59
N GLY A 366 9.30 -5.95 10.83
CA GLY A 366 8.22 -6.77 11.37
C GLY A 366 7.76 -7.92 10.47
N THR A 367 8.15 -7.95 9.17
CA THR A 367 7.74 -9.00 8.23
C THR A 367 8.27 -10.39 8.59
N SER A 368 9.31 -10.45 9.42
CA SER A 368 9.94 -11.70 9.89
C SER A 368 9.35 -12.21 11.20
N LEU A 369 8.50 -11.43 11.88
CA LEU A 369 7.80 -11.91 13.08
C LEU A 369 6.90 -13.10 12.72
N PRO A 370 6.85 -14.15 13.56
CA PRO A 370 6.28 -15.44 13.18
C PRO A 370 4.85 -15.38 12.62
N THR A 371 3.92 -14.69 13.28
CA THR A 371 2.53 -14.56 12.82
C THR A 371 2.41 -13.69 11.56
N GLN A 372 3.19 -12.62 11.46
CA GLN A 372 3.24 -11.73 10.31
C GLN A 372 3.83 -12.43 9.09
N LYS A 373 4.85 -13.24 9.31
CA LYS A 373 5.43 -14.09 8.27
C LYS A 373 4.41 -15.09 7.74
N GLU A 374 3.68 -15.81 8.60
CA GLU A 374 2.62 -16.73 8.19
C GLU A 374 1.53 -16.00 7.38
N CYS A 375 1.17 -14.77 7.77
CA CYS A 375 0.20 -13.95 7.03
C CYS A 375 0.72 -13.54 5.64
N LEU A 376 1.99 -13.16 5.50
CA LEU A 376 2.61 -12.88 4.20
C LEU A 376 2.73 -14.16 3.35
N GLU A 377 3.11 -15.26 3.95
CA GLU A 377 3.23 -16.56 3.28
C GLU A 377 1.89 -17.08 2.78
N LEU A 378 0.80 -16.81 3.49
CA LEU A 378 -0.56 -17.14 3.04
C LEU A 378 -0.87 -16.55 1.65
N MET A 379 -0.38 -15.34 1.38
CA MET A 379 -0.51 -14.63 0.11
C MET A 379 0.65 -14.92 -0.86
N ASP A 380 1.60 -15.77 -0.47
CA ASP A 380 2.89 -15.96 -1.17
C ASP A 380 3.62 -14.63 -1.39
N CYS A 381 3.69 -13.81 -0.34
CA CYS A 381 4.30 -12.48 -0.35
C CYS A 381 5.48 -12.30 0.62
N HIS A 382 5.98 -13.35 1.27
CA HIS A 382 7.16 -13.27 2.12
C HIS A 382 8.44 -13.48 1.33
N GLY A 383 9.45 -12.60 1.52
CA GLY A 383 10.77 -12.74 0.91
C GLY A 383 11.02 -11.83 -0.30
N GLU A 384 12.16 -12.04 -0.95
CA GLU A 384 12.63 -11.25 -2.10
C GLU A 384 11.74 -11.44 -3.34
N GLY A 385 11.65 -10.41 -4.19
CA GLY A 385 10.86 -10.38 -5.42
C GLY A 385 9.35 -10.24 -5.21
N LYS A 386 8.88 -9.99 -3.99
CA LYS A 386 7.46 -10.07 -3.63
C LYS A 386 6.79 -8.72 -3.30
N ALA A 387 7.56 -7.65 -3.11
CA ALA A 387 6.99 -6.39 -2.64
C ALA A 387 6.00 -5.75 -3.62
N ARG A 388 6.22 -5.87 -4.93
CA ARG A 388 5.26 -5.40 -5.95
C ARG A 388 3.98 -6.23 -5.94
N LYS A 389 4.10 -7.56 -5.85
CA LYS A 389 2.96 -8.46 -5.70
C LYS A 389 2.12 -8.08 -4.48
N PHE A 390 2.77 -7.85 -3.34
CA PHE A 390 2.08 -7.44 -2.13
C PHE A 390 1.42 -6.06 -2.28
N ALA A 391 2.06 -5.11 -2.92
CA ALA A 391 1.48 -3.79 -3.19
C ALA A 391 0.23 -3.87 -4.09
N GLU A 392 0.24 -4.71 -5.12
CA GLU A 392 -0.93 -4.95 -5.98
C GLU A 392 -2.08 -5.61 -5.20
N ILE A 393 -1.78 -6.53 -4.27
CA ILE A 393 -2.78 -7.10 -3.35
C ILE A 393 -3.36 -6.01 -2.45
N CYS A 394 -2.53 -5.12 -1.88
CA CYS A 394 -3.01 -3.97 -1.09
C CYS A 394 -3.99 -3.10 -1.89
N GLY A 395 -3.68 -2.78 -3.14
CA GLY A 395 -4.56 -2.01 -4.03
C GLY A 395 -5.92 -2.68 -4.24
N ALA A 396 -5.92 -3.99 -4.52
CA ALA A 396 -7.16 -4.75 -4.70
C ALA A 396 -7.99 -4.89 -3.40
N VAL A 397 -7.33 -5.01 -2.24
CA VAL A 397 -7.99 -5.00 -0.92
C VAL A 397 -8.68 -3.66 -0.69
N VAL A 398 -7.99 -2.57 -0.92
CA VAL A 398 -8.56 -1.22 -0.77
C VAL A 398 -9.75 -1.02 -1.70
N LEU A 399 -9.64 -1.44 -2.98
CA LEU A 399 -10.75 -1.39 -3.94
C LEU A 399 -11.98 -2.17 -3.43
N ALA A 400 -11.78 -3.38 -2.93
CA ALA A 400 -12.86 -4.19 -2.36
C ALA A 400 -13.55 -3.49 -1.17
N GLY A 401 -12.77 -2.87 -0.30
CA GLY A 401 -13.27 -2.07 0.82
C GLY A 401 -14.10 -0.87 0.36
N GLU A 402 -13.60 -0.09 -0.58
CA GLU A 402 -14.26 1.12 -1.10
C GLU A 402 -15.59 0.79 -1.81
N ILE A 403 -15.61 -0.27 -2.61
CA ILE A 403 -16.84 -0.77 -3.24
C ILE A 403 -17.87 -1.12 -2.17
N SER A 404 -17.46 -1.84 -1.14
CA SER A 404 -18.37 -2.29 -0.09
C SER A 404 -18.92 -1.16 0.75
N ILE A 405 -18.09 -0.17 1.14
CA ILE A 405 -18.55 0.95 1.96
C ILE A 405 -19.47 1.88 1.15
N ALA A 406 -19.13 2.19 -0.10
CA ALA A 406 -19.97 2.98 -0.98
C ALA A 406 -21.34 2.33 -1.20
N ALA A 407 -21.37 1.01 -1.38
CA ALA A 407 -22.63 0.26 -1.48
C ALA A 407 -23.45 0.34 -0.20
N ALA A 408 -22.83 0.17 0.99
CA ALA A 408 -23.54 0.25 2.25
C ALA A 408 -24.16 1.63 2.51
N LEU A 409 -23.44 2.69 2.15
CA LEU A 409 -23.88 4.08 2.32
C LEU A 409 -24.96 4.45 1.32
N SER A 410 -24.79 4.09 0.04
CA SER A 410 -25.78 4.35 -1.00
C SER A 410 -27.10 3.59 -0.80
N ALA A 411 -27.06 2.40 -0.14
CA ALA A 411 -28.24 1.62 0.19
C ALA A 411 -28.89 2.00 1.54
N GLY A 412 -28.34 2.95 2.30
CA GLY A 412 -28.80 3.28 3.65
C GLY A 412 -28.60 2.15 4.70
N GLN A 413 -27.75 1.17 4.40
CA GLN A 413 -27.54 -0.03 5.24
C GLN A 413 -26.40 0.10 6.25
N PHE A 414 -25.71 1.22 6.28
CA PHE A 414 -24.51 1.41 7.09
C PHE A 414 -24.76 1.21 8.59
N SER A 415 -25.81 1.81 9.15
CA SER A 415 -26.17 1.68 10.57
C SER A 415 -26.64 0.27 10.94
N SER A 416 -27.35 -0.42 10.07
CA SER A 416 -27.83 -1.79 10.32
C SER A 416 -26.69 -2.82 10.35
N ALA A 417 -25.66 -2.62 9.52
CA ALA A 417 -24.46 -3.46 9.55
C ALA A 417 -23.69 -3.32 10.87
N HIS A 418 -23.54 -2.10 11.38
CA HIS A 418 -22.92 -1.87 12.70
C HIS A 418 -23.73 -2.43 13.87
N GLN A 419 -25.07 -2.42 13.79
CA GLN A 419 -25.93 -3.07 14.79
C GLN A 419 -25.79 -4.60 14.78
N LYS A 420 -25.69 -5.21 13.59
CA LYS A 420 -25.60 -6.66 13.43
C LYS A 420 -24.24 -7.22 13.85
N PHE A 421 -23.14 -6.53 13.53
CA PHE A 421 -21.79 -7.06 13.67
C PHE A 421 -20.92 -6.29 14.68
N GLY A 422 -21.29 -5.06 15.07
CA GLY A 422 -20.44 -4.18 15.86
C GLY A 422 -20.52 -4.36 17.37
N ARG A 423 -21.70 -4.48 17.96
CA ARG A 423 -21.87 -4.69 19.40
C ARG A 423 -23.03 -5.66 19.65
N LYS A 424 -22.75 -6.79 20.28
CA LYS A 424 -23.76 -7.53 21.02
C LYS A 424 -24.02 -6.73 22.31
N LYS A 425 -25.28 -6.31 22.49
CA LYS A 425 -25.75 -5.85 23.80
C LYS A 425 -25.75 -7.01 24.77
#